data_751169fd146ecc344f85440301c9f179
#
_entry.id   751169fd146ecc344f85440301c9f179
#
_cell.length_a   1.000
_cell.length_b   1.000
_cell.length_c   1.000
_cell.angle_alpha   90.00
_cell.angle_beta   90.00
_cell.angle_gamma   90.00
#
_symmetry.space_group_name_H-M   'P 1'
#
loop_
_entity.id
_entity.type
_entity.pdbx_description
1 polymer ?
#
loop_
_entity_poly.entity_id
_entity_poly.type
_entity_poly.pdbx_seq_one_letter_code
_entity_poly.pdbx_strand_id
1 'polypeptide(L)'
;VDVLSPIDEHATVGAERMPSAEISERFLRAIEPHRRILYKVARTYGRSPEEREDIVQETVVQLWRAYPRYDPAFRLTTWMYRIALNSAISWRRRERTQTQHLHPEGEELLAGVAAADSGEDADVVLLYRCIERYADLDKALLMLYLDGQEQREIASVLGLTPTNVATRIGRLKERLRADFRAAGHL
;
A
#
# COMPACT_ATOMS: atom_id res chain seq x y z
N VAL A 1 16.61 -8.45 -4.07
CA VAL A 1 17.07 -7.19 -3.48
C VAL A 1 15.88 -6.63 -2.72
N ASP A 2 15.89 -6.79 -1.38
CA ASP A 2 14.88 -6.23 -0.48
C ASP A 2 14.99 -4.70 -0.54
N VAL A 3 14.07 -4.07 -1.24
CA VAL A 3 14.08 -2.61 -1.49
C VAL A 3 13.42 -1.82 -0.36
N LEU A 4 12.76 -2.52 0.54
CA LEU A 4 12.19 -1.94 1.76
C LEU A 4 12.91 -2.61 2.94
N SER A 5 13.93 -1.94 3.49
CA SER A 5 14.56 -2.40 4.73
C SER A 5 13.50 -2.61 5.79
N PRO A 6 13.44 -3.78 6.44
CA PRO A 6 12.51 -3.99 7.54
C PRO A 6 12.79 -2.93 8.62
N ILE A 7 11.73 -2.33 9.13
CA ILE A 7 11.80 -1.61 10.40
C ILE A 7 12.29 -2.67 11.39
N ASP A 8 13.44 -2.43 12.03
CA ASP A 8 14.13 -3.38 12.93
C ASP A 8 13.14 -4.22 13.75
N GLU A 9 13.03 -5.49 13.40
CA GLU A 9 12.19 -6.49 14.09
C GLU A 9 12.78 -6.92 15.43
N HIS A 10 13.93 -6.36 15.84
CA HIS A 10 14.61 -6.69 17.11
C HIS A 10 14.46 -5.58 18.15
N ALA A 11 13.20 -5.20 18.48
CA ALA A 11 12.94 -4.54 19.74
C ALA A 11 12.23 -5.56 20.65
N THR A 12 13.02 -6.13 21.52
CA THR A 12 12.70 -6.93 22.73
C THR A 12 11.24 -6.83 23.15
N VAL A 13 10.58 -7.99 23.29
CA VAL A 13 9.31 -8.19 23.98
C VAL A 13 9.47 -7.70 25.44
N GLY A 14 9.33 -6.39 25.62
CA GLY A 14 9.12 -5.78 26.92
C GLY A 14 7.64 -5.53 27.07
N ALA A 15 7.05 -5.91 28.18
CA ALA A 15 5.65 -5.78 28.55
C ALA A 15 5.04 -4.50 27.95
N GLU A 16 4.19 -4.66 26.93
CA GLU A 16 3.48 -3.58 26.26
C GLU A 16 2.60 -2.88 27.29
N ARG A 17 3.08 -1.75 27.80
CA ARG A 17 2.25 -0.84 28.56
C ARG A 17 1.18 -0.33 27.60
N MET A 18 -0.05 -0.81 27.76
CA MET A 18 -1.21 -0.32 27.00
C MET A 18 -1.16 1.22 26.99
N PRO A 19 -1.22 1.86 25.83
CA PRO A 19 -1.18 3.31 25.79
C PRO A 19 -2.32 3.91 26.63
N SER A 20 -2.05 4.99 27.33
CA SER A 20 -3.07 5.70 28.10
C SER A 20 -4.21 6.14 27.18
N ALA A 21 -5.42 6.33 27.70
CA ALA A 21 -6.58 6.83 26.95
C ALA A 21 -6.24 8.11 26.15
N GLU A 22 -5.35 8.94 26.68
CA GLU A 22 -4.84 10.14 26.02
C GLU A 22 -4.05 9.87 24.74
N ILE A 23 -3.20 8.82 24.73
CA ILE A 23 -2.47 8.43 23.51
C ILE A 23 -3.43 7.89 22.46
N SER A 24 -4.45 7.13 22.87
CA SER A 24 -5.50 6.61 22.01
C SER A 24 -6.25 7.76 21.30
N GLU A 25 -6.63 8.76 22.05
CA GLU A 25 -7.36 9.92 21.52
C GLU A 25 -6.48 10.75 20.57
N ARG A 26 -5.22 10.99 20.93
CA ARG A 26 -4.24 11.68 20.06
C ARG A 26 -4.02 10.94 18.75
N PHE A 27 -3.87 9.62 18.81
CA PHE A 27 -3.74 8.77 17.64
C PHE A 27 -4.94 8.91 16.72
N LEU A 28 -6.15 8.70 17.23
CA LEU A 28 -7.37 8.78 16.43
C LEU A 28 -7.53 10.16 15.78
N ARG A 29 -7.32 11.25 16.52
CA ARG A 29 -7.37 12.62 15.96
C ARG A 29 -6.33 12.84 14.86
N ALA A 30 -5.15 12.23 14.96
CA ALA A 30 -4.09 12.37 13.97
C ALA A 30 -4.39 11.57 12.69
N ILE A 31 -4.90 10.33 12.83
CA ILE A 31 -5.05 9.41 11.70
C ILE A 31 -6.37 9.60 10.93
N GLU A 32 -7.47 9.92 11.63
CA GLU A 32 -8.80 10.01 11.03
C GLU A 32 -8.88 10.96 9.81
N PRO A 33 -8.28 12.16 9.82
CA PRO A 33 -8.28 13.03 8.62
C PRO A 33 -7.59 12.42 7.40
N HIS A 34 -6.72 11.44 7.62
CA HIS A 34 -5.90 10.82 6.59
C HIS A 34 -6.29 9.36 6.29
N ARG A 35 -7.41 8.85 6.83
CA ARG A 35 -7.86 7.47 6.67
C ARG A 35 -7.92 7.00 5.21
N ARG A 36 -8.16 7.92 4.26
CA ARG A 36 -8.18 7.60 2.82
C ARG A 36 -6.89 6.96 2.33
N ILE A 37 -5.74 7.23 2.97
CA ILE A 37 -4.47 6.59 2.66
C ILE A 37 -4.59 5.06 2.84
N LEU A 38 -5.20 4.62 3.93
CA LEU A 38 -5.35 3.20 4.26
C LEU A 38 -6.18 2.47 3.19
N TYR A 39 -7.32 3.05 2.81
CA TYR A 39 -8.20 2.47 1.79
C TYR A 39 -7.56 2.45 0.40
N LYS A 40 -6.80 3.50 0.02
CA LYS A 40 -6.06 3.52 -1.25
C LYS A 40 -5.01 2.43 -1.32
N VAL A 41 -4.22 2.26 -0.25
CA VAL A 41 -3.23 1.20 -0.15
C VAL A 41 -3.92 -0.17 -0.19
N ALA A 42 -4.95 -0.38 0.62
CA ALA A 42 -5.68 -1.63 0.65
C ALA A 42 -6.28 -1.99 -0.72
N ARG A 43 -6.84 -1.00 -1.43
CA ARG A 43 -7.37 -1.21 -2.79
C ARG A 43 -6.28 -1.58 -3.81
N THR A 44 -5.08 -1.04 -3.65
CA THR A 44 -3.95 -1.33 -4.56
C THR A 44 -3.42 -2.75 -4.39
N TYR A 45 -3.52 -3.31 -3.18
CA TYR A 45 -2.89 -4.60 -2.84
C TYR A 45 -3.89 -5.72 -2.58
N GLY A 46 -5.11 -5.44 -2.11
CA GLY A 46 -6.16 -6.43 -1.86
C GLY A 46 -7.02 -6.67 -3.09
N ARG A 47 -7.26 -7.92 -3.42
CA ARG A 47 -8.05 -8.38 -4.57
C ARG A 47 -9.54 -8.41 -4.27
N SER A 48 -9.91 -8.88 -3.07
CA SER A 48 -11.29 -8.96 -2.62
C SER A 48 -11.63 -7.88 -1.58
N PRO A 49 -12.90 -7.59 -1.31
CA PRO A 49 -13.31 -6.71 -0.22
C PRO A 49 -12.75 -7.15 1.13
N GLU A 50 -12.76 -8.46 1.41
CA GLU A 50 -12.28 -9.06 2.66
C GLU A 50 -10.78 -8.82 2.82
N GLU A 51 -9.98 -9.11 1.77
CA GLU A 51 -8.54 -8.83 1.77
C GLU A 51 -8.22 -7.36 2.03
N ARG A 52 -9.02 -6.45 1.46
CA ARG A 52 -8.87 -5.01 1.66
C ARG A 52 -9.15 -4.61 3.11
N GLU A 53 -10.16 -5.21 3.70
CA GLU A 53 -10.51 -4.98 5.11
C GLU A 53 -9.41 -5.49 6.04
N ASP A 54 -8.87 -6.68 5.79
CA ASP A 54 -7.74 -7.24 6.52
C ASP A 54 -6.49 -6.36 6.44
N ILE A 55 -6.16 -5.87 5.24
CA ILE A 55 -5.03 -4.94 5.04
C ILE A 55 -5.23 -3.64 5.82
N VAL A 56 -6.46 -3.09 5.83
CA VAL A 56 -6.77 -1.88 6.61
C VAL A 56 -6.60 -2.14 8.08
N GLN A 57 -7.15 -3.24 8.61
CA GLN A 57 -7.05 -3.61 10.02
C GLN A 57 -5.59 -3.81 10.44
N GLU A 58 -4.82 -4.60 9.68
CA GLU A 58 -3.39 -4.80 9.95
C GLU A 58 -2.64 -3.46 9.94
N THR A 59 -2.92 -2.59 8.97
CA THR A 59 -2.28 -1.28 8.88
C THR A 59 -2.59 -0.40 10.09
N VAL A 60 -3.85 -0.37 10.55
CA VAL A 60 -4.25 0.37 11.76
C VAL A 60 -3.50 -0.12 12.98
N VAL A 61 -3.37 -1.45 13.14
CA VAL A 61 -2.60 -2.05 14.25
C VAL A 61 -1.12 -1.64 14.20
N GLN A 62 -0.51 -1.66 13.01
CA GLN A 62 0.90 -1.26 12.86
C GLN A 62 1.10 0.25 13.10
N LEU A 63 0.20 1.09 12.62
CA LEU A 63 0.21 2.53 12.91
C LEU A 63 0.08 2.80 14.39
N TRP A 64 -0.84 2.11 15.06
CA TRP A 64 -1.05 2.21 16.49
C TRP A 64 0.21 1.85 17.29
N ARG A 65 0.83 0.71 16.98
CA ARG A 65 2.07 0.25 17.63
C ARG A 65 3.25 1.20 17.40
N ALA A 66 3.32 1.82 16.22
CA ALA A 66 4.41 2.72 15.86
C ALA A 66 4.19 4.18 16.33
N TYR A 67 2.94 4.57 16.61
CA TYR A 67 2.59 5.95 16.94
C TYR A 67 3.35 6.56 18.13
N PRO A 68 3.63 5.84 19.23
CA PRO A 68 4.43 6.38 20.34
C PRO A 68 5.87 6.78 19.95
N ARG A 69 6.37 6.28 18.81
CA ARG A 69 7.70 6.57 18.26
C ARG A 69 7.66 7.52 17.06
N TYR A 70 6.46 8.00 16.70
CA TYR A 70 6.32 8.96 15.60
C TYR A 70 7.01 10.27 15.96
N ASP A 71 7.92 10.72 15.08
CA ASP A 71 8.61 11.99 15.19
C ASP A 71 7.87 13.07 14.38
N PRO A 72 7.31 14.13 15.03
CA PRO A 72 6.60 15.21 14.37
C PRO A 72 7.44 16.05 13.41
N ALA A 73 8.78 15.90 13.42
CA ALA A 73 9.65 16.51 12.41
C ALA A 73 9.39 15.96 10.99
N PHE A 74 8.81 14.78 10.88
CA PHE A 74 8.40 14.19 9.60
C PHE A 74 6.91 14.41 9.33
N ARG A 75 6.55 14.56 8.04
CA ARG A 75 5.14 14.67 7.67
C ARG A 75 4.39 13.38 8.02
N LEU A 76 3.29 13.53 8.73
CA LEU A 76 2.45 12.41 9.17
C LEU A 76 2.01 11.52 8.00
N THR A 77 1.60 12.12 6.88
CA THR A 77 1.17 11.39 5.69
C THR A 77 2.29 10.54 5.10
N THR A 78 3.54 11.04 5.03
CA THR A 78 4.71 10.29 4.58
C THR A 78 4.98 9.08 5.48
N TRP A 79 4.90 9.29 6.80
CA TRP A 79 5.05 8.22 7.79
C TRP A 79 3.92 7.18 7.68
N MET A 80 2.67 7.61 7.51
CA MET A 80 1.53 6.72 7.31
C MET A 80 1.66 5.88 6.04
N TYR A 81 2.05 6.48 4.91
CA TYR A 81 2.27 5.73 3.66
C TYR A 81 3.34 4.66 3.82
N ARG A 82 4.45 4.98 4.49
CA ARG A 82 5.53 4.01 4.73
C ARG A 82 5.02 2.79 5.49
N ILE A 83 4.30 2.99 6.58
CA ILE A 83 3.74 1.90 7.37
C ILE A 83 2.68 1.13 6.58
N ALA A 84 1.74 1.83 5.94
CA ALA A 84 0.66 1.20 5.20
C ALA A 84 1.17 0.32 4.04
N LEU A 85 2.15 0.81 3.27
CA LEU A 85 2.76 0.05 2.17
C LEU A 85 3.52 -1.17 2.68
N ASN A 86 4.31 -1.01 3.75
CA ASN A 86 5.01 -2.14 4.36
C ASN A 86 4.04 -3.20 4.88
N SER A 87 2.97 -2.79 5.55
CA SER A 87 1.92 -3.70 6.04
C SER A 87 1.25 -4.46 4.90
N ALA A 88 0.82 -3.75 3.84
CA ALA A 88 0.14 -4.35 2.71
C ALA A 88 1.04 -5.31 1.91
N ILE A 89 2.30 -4.94 1.66
CA ILE A 89 3.27 -5.79 0.97
C ILE A 89 3.60 -7.04 1.80
N SER A 90 3.79 -6.87 3.12
CA SER A 90 4.04 -7.99 4.03
C SER A 90 2.84 -8.93 4.14
N TRP A 91 1.62 -8.37 4.22
CA TRP A 91 0.38 -9.14 4.21
C TRP A 91 0.27 -9.98 2.93
N ARG A 92 0.46 -9.37 1.76
CA ARG A 92 0.41 -10.05 0.47
C ARG A 92 1.48 -11.13 0.30
N ARG A 93 2.67 -10.91 0.87
CA ARG A 93 3.74 -11.92 0.87
C ARG A 93 3.36 -13.15 1.71
N ARG A 94 2.76 -12.93 2.89
CA ARG A 94 2.26 -14.02 3.75
C ARG A 94 1.16 -14.81 3.06
N GLU A 95 0.20 -14.12 2.45
CA GLU A 95 -0.92 -14.73 1.74
C GLU A 95 -0.43 -15.62 0.59
N ARG A 96 0.49 -15.12 -0.24
CA ARG A 96 1.10 -15.93 -1.32
C ARG A 96 1.78 -17.18 -0.79
N THR A 97 2.49 -17.09 0.33
CA THR A 97 3.17 -18.25 0.93
C THR A 97 2.15 -19.26 1.44
N GLN A 98 1.07 -18.81 2.04
CA GLN A 98 0.02 -19.64 2.60
C GLN A 98 -0.78 -20.37 1.49
N THR A 99 -1.11 -19.67 0.41
CA THR A 99 -1.81 -20.21 -0.76
C THR A 99 -0.95 -21.21 -1.53
N GLN A 100 0.36 -20.96 -1.69
CA GLN A 100 1.28 -21.92 -2.33
C GLN A 100 1.40 -23.25 -1.57
N HIS A 101 1.20 -23.25 -0.25
CA HIS A 101 1.18 -24.49 0.55
C HIS A 101 -0.15 -25.24 0.47
N LEU A 102 -1.25 -24.58 0.11
CA LEU A 102 -2.59 -25.17 0.07
C LEU A 102 -3.00 -25.64 -1.35
N HIS A 103 -2.52 -24.98 -2.40
CA HIS A 103 -2.85 -25.31 -3.80
C HIS A 103 -1.65 -25.08 -4.73
N PRO A 104 -0.87 -26.13 -5.08
CA PRO A 104 0.25 -26.01 -6.00
C PRO A 104 -0.11 -25.74 -7.46
N GLU A 105 -1.35 -25.97 -7.86
CA GLU A 105 -1.78 -25.84 -9.25
C GLU A 105 -3.15 -25.18 -9.33
N GLY A 106 -3.24 -23.94 -9.87
CA GLY A 106 -4.51 -23.49 -10.44
C GLY A 106 -5.10 -22.12 -10.09
N GLU A 107 -4.35 -21.16 -9.57
CA GLU A 107 -4.96 -19.87 -9.14
C GLU A 107 -4.89 -18.71 -10.15
N GLU A 108 -4.45 -18.94 -11.36
CA GLU A 108 -4.42 -17.87 -12.39
C GLU A 108 -5.80 -17.59 -13.03
N LEU A 109 -6.80 -18.46 -12.78
CA LEU A 109 -8.11 -18.38 -13.48
C LEU A 109 -9.20 -17.59 -12.76
N LEU A 110 -9.03 -17.21 -11.50
CA LEU A 110 -10.10 -16.54 -10.72
C LEU A 110 -9.88 -15.04 -10.45
N ALA A 111 -8.82 -14.46 -10.94
CA ALA A 111 -8.51 -13.02 -10.75
C ALA A 111 -9.42 -12.04 -11.54
N GLY A 112 -10.46 -12.53 -12.19
CA GLY A 112 -11.30 -11.77 -13.12
C GLY A 112 -12.66 -11.30 -12.64
N VAL A 113 -13.12 -11.63 -11.43
CA VAL A 113 -14.56 -11.53 -11.10
C VAL A 113 -14.89 -10.75 -9.83
N ALA A 114 -14.24 -9.65 -9.56
CA ALA A 114 -14.74 -8.75 -8.52
C ALA A 114 -14.71 -7.29 -8.93
N ALA A 115 -15.26 -6.99 -10.09
CA ALA A 115 -15.75 -5.66 -10.42
C ALA A 115 -17.25 -5.67 -10.16
N ALA A 116 -17.64 -5.70 -8.89
CA ALA A 116 -19.05 -5.52 -8.53
C ALA A 116 -19.32 -4.03 -8.39
N ASP A 117 -20.14 -3.52 -9.28
CA ASP A 117 -21.28 -2.64 -9.05
C ASP A 117 -21.11 -1.56 -7.96
N SER A 118 -20.12 -0.71 -8.10
CA SER A 118 -19.91 0.40 -7.17
C SER A 118 -20.03 1.78 -7.83
N GLY A 119 -20.66 1.93 -8.98
CA GLY A 119 -20.82 3.23 -9.64
C GLY A 119 -19.48 3.93 -9.96
N GLU A 120 -18.39 3.16 -9.95
CA GLU A 120 -17.05 3.69 -10.23
C GLU A 120 -16.87 3.90 -11.72
N ASP A 121 -16.12 4.95 -12.04
CA ASP A 121 -15.69 5.25 -13.40
C ASP A 121 -14.95 4.03 -14.01
N ALA A 122 -15.36 3.61 -15.21
CA ALA A 122 -14.77 2.48 -15.93
C ALA A 122 -13.25 2.63 -16.09
N ASP A 123 -12.76 3.86 -16.27
CA ASP A 123 -11.34 4.17 -16.38
C ASP A 123 -10.59 3.91 -15.06
N VAL A 124 -11.23 4.17 -13.92
CA VAL A 124 -10.65 3.89 -12.60
C VAL A 124 -10.57 2.39 -12.36
N VAL A 125 -11.61 1.64 -12.73
CA VAL A 125 -11.59 0.17 -12.65
C VAL A 125 -10.49 -0.41 -13.53
N LEU A 126 -10.37 0.06 -14.77
CA LEU A 126 -9.30 -0.35 -15.69
C LEU A 126 -7.91 -0.04 -15.12
N LEU A 127 -7.73 1.18 -14.56
CA LEU A 127 -6.47 1.59 -13.93
C LEU A 127 -6.03 0.59 -12.86
N TYR A 128 -6.91 0.21 -11.93
CA TYR A 128 -6.56 -0.75 -10.89
C TYR A 128 -6.27 -2.14 -11.44
N ARG A 129 -7.00 -2.60 -12.47
CA ARG A 129 -6.69 -3.86 -13.17
C ARG A 129 -5.31 -3.86 -13.84
N CYS A 130 -4.91 -2.74 -14.45
CA CYS A 130 -3.57 -2.60 -15.02
C CYS A 130 -2.50 -2.63 -13.93
N ILE A 131 -2.70 -1.87 -12.84
CA ILE A 131 -1.77 -1.77 -11.72
C ILE A 131 -1.61 -3.13 -11.03
N GLU A 132 -2.65 -3.94 -10.95
CA GLU A 132 -2.60 -5.26 -10.29
C GLU A 132 -1.52 -6.19 -10.85
N ARG A 133 -1.20 -6.07 -12.13
CA ARG A 133 -0.17 -6.88 -12.82
C ARG A 133 1.27 -6.39 -12.59
N TYR A 134 1.46 -5.24 -11.94
CA TYR A 134 2.78 -4.68 -11.74
C TYR A 134 3.44 -5.24 -10.48
N ALA A 135 4.77 -5.15 -10.42
CA ALA A 135 5.52 -5.51 -9.21
C ALA A 135 5.15 -4.59 -8.03
N ASP A 136 5.26 -5.08 -6.80
CA ASP A 136 4.79 -4.37 -5.62
C ASP A 136 5.39 -2.96 -5.46
N LEU A 137 6.68 -2.78 -5.79
CA LEU A 137 7.33 -1.48 -5.80
C LEU A 137 6.75 -0.54 -6.88
N ASP A 138 6.45 -1.06 -8.07
CA ASP A 138 5.89 -0.29 -9.17
C ASP A 138 4.44 0.13 -8.88
N LYS A 139 3.67 -0.73 -8.19
CA LYS A 139 2.34 -0.38 -7.65
C LYS A 139 2.42 0.78 -6.68
N ALA A 140 3.36 0.71 -5.71
CA ALA A 140 3.56 1.77 -4.73
C ALA A 140 3.95 3.09 -5.39
N LEU A 141 4.87 3.06 -6.37
CA LEU A 141 5.30 4.24 -7.13
C LEU A 141 4.14 4.90 -7.87
N LEU A 142 3.34 4.11 -8.59
CA LEU A 142 2.19 4.62 -9.33
C LEU A 142 1.12 5.17 -8.39
N MET A 143 0.78 4.46 -7.33
CA MET A 143 -0.22 4.89 -6.36
C MET A 143 0.16 6.24 -5.73
N LEU A 144 1.40 6.38 -5.24
CA LEU A 144 1.88 7.63 -4.65
C LEU A 144 1.91 8.77 -5.67
N TYR A 145 2.33 8.50 -6.91
CA TYR A 145 2.34 9.47 -7.99
C TYR A 145 0.91 9.95 -8.34
N LEU A 146 -0.04 9.03 -8.48
CA LEU A 146 -1.44 9.34 -8.79
C LEU A 146 -2.14 10.06 -7.64
N ASP A 147 -1.65 9.86 -6.40
CA ASP A 147 -2.12 10.59 -5.21
C ASP A 147 -1.47 11.97 -5.05
N GLY A 148 -0.71 12.43 -6.06
CA GLY A 148 -0.13 13.76 -6.10
C GLY A 148 1.08 13.97 -5.18
N GLN A 149 1.71 12.87 -4.70
CA GLN A 149 2.90 13.01 -3.85
C GLN A 149 4.09 13.51 -4.68
N GLU A 150 4.88 14.42 -4.09
CA GLU A 150 6.09 14.92 -4.72
C GLU A 150 7.16 13.83 -4.84
N GLN A 151 8.02 13.90 -5.87
CA GLN A 151 9.07 12.89 -6.09
C GLN A 151 9.98 12.70 -4.88
N ARG A 152 10.28 13.77 -4.13
CA ARG A 152 11.07 13.70 -2.89
C ARG A 152 10.35 12.94 -1.79
N GLU A 153 9.04 13.12 -1.68
CA GLU A 153 8.21 12.40 -0.70
C GLU A 153 8.09 10.93 -1.07
N ILE A 154 7.83 10.62 -2.34
CA ILE A 154 7.83 9.25 -2.86
C ILE A 154 9.18 8.56 -2.58
N ALA A 155 10.29 9.26 -2.85
CA ALA A 155 11.62 8.76 -2.56
C ALA A 155 11.81 8.47 -1.06
N SER A 156 11.36 9.38 -0.19
CA SER A 156 11.40 9.19 1.27
C SER A 156 10.54 8.00 1.73
N VAL A 157 9.31 7.86 1.21
CA VAL A 157 8.40 6.74 1.54
C VAL A 157 9.01 5.40 1.16
N LEU A 158 9.59 5.30 -0.05
CA LEU A 158 10.03 4.03 -0.65
C LEU A 158 11.51 3.72 -0.44
N GLY A 159 12.28 4.60 0.23
CA GLY A 159 13.72 4.42 0.42
C GLY A 159 14.52 4.50 -0.90
N LEU A 160 14.05 5.31 -1.85
CA LEU A 160 14.67 5.51 -3.16
C LEU A 160 15.32 6.89 -3.27
N THR A 161 16.12 7.10 -4.32
CA THR A 161 16.56 8.46 -4.70
C THR A 161 15.50 9.15 -5.58
N PRO A 162 15.36 10.49 -5.52
CA PRO A 162 14.43 11.21 -6.39
C PRO A 162 14.65 10.95 -7.88
N THR A 163 15.89 10.81 -8.32
CA THR A 163 16.25 10.47 -9.70
C THR A 163 15.73 9.08 -10.10
N ASN A 164 15.85 8.09 -9.20
CA ASN A 164 15.32 6.74 -9.43
C ASN A 164 13.79 6.78 -9.54
N VAL A 165 13.13 7.51 -8.65
CA VAL A 165 11.67 7.75 -8.69
C VAL A 165 11.25 8.35 -10.03
N ALA A 166 11.89 9.46 -10.46
CA ALA A 166 11.57 10.13 -11.73
C ALA A 166 11.69 9.18 -12.93
N THR A 167 12.81 8.44 -13.02
CA THR A 167 13.07 7.50 -14.12
C THR A 167 12.04 6.36 -14.15
N ARG A 168 11.73 5.77 -12.98
CA ARG A 168 10.76 4.67 -12.89
C ARG A 168 9.35 5.14 -13.20
N ILE A 169 8.91 6.28 -12.67
CA ILE A 169 7.60 6.85 -12.97
C ILE A 169 7.47 7.12 -14.48
N GLY A 170 8.50 7.66 -15.12
CA GLY A 170 8.50 7.85 -16.57
C GLY A 170 8.21 6.55 -17.33
N ARG A 171 8.93 5.48 -17.03
CA ARG A 171 8.72 4.15 -17.64
C ARG A 171 7.34 3.57 -17.34
N LEU A 172 6.88 3.71 -16.10
CA LEU A 172 5.56 3.20 -15.68
C LEU A 172 4.41 3.94 -16.37
N LYS A 173 4.54 5.24 -16.59
CA LYS A 173 3.56 6.03 -17.36
C LYS A 173 3.45 5.54 -18.81
N GLU A 174 4.56 5.28 -19.48
CA GLU A 174 4.54 4.74 -20.85
C GLU A 174 3.91 3.34 -20.89
N ARG A 175 4.25 2.48 -19.93
CA ARG A 175 3.66 1.15 -19.82
C ARG A 175 2.15 1.23 -19.58
N LEU A 176 1.71 2.07 -18.66
CA LEU A 176 0.29 2.25 -18.34
C LEU A 176 -0.49 2.77 -19.56
N ARG A 177 0.07 3.74 -20.32
CA ARG A 177 -0.53 4.22 -21.57
C ARG A 177 -0.68 3.10 -22.60
N ALA A 178 0.31 2.22 -22.71
CA ALA A 178 0.25 1.08 -23.61
C ALA A 178 -0.85 0.09 -23.17
N ASP A 179 -0.99 -0.18 -21.87
CA ASP A 179 -2.03 -1.05 -21.33
C ASP A 179 -3.44 -0.48 -21.60
N PHE A 180 -3.63 0.84 -21.45
CA PHE A 180 -4.91 1.52 -21.74
C PHE A 180 -5.26 1.48 -23.24
N ARG A 181 -4.28 1.70 -24.14
CA ARG A 181 -4.50 1.56 -25.58
C ARG A 181 -4.89 0.13 -25.94
N ALA A 182 -4.23 -0.87 -25.37
CA ALA A 182 -4.55 -2.26 -25.62
C ALA A 182 -5.95 -2.64 -25.13
N ALA A 183 -6.48 -1.93 -24.15
CA ALA A 183 -7.85 -2.07 -23.64
C ALA A 183 -8.90 -1.25 -24.42
N GLY A 184 -8.48 -0.45 -25.42
CA GLY A 184 -9.39 0.36 -26.24
C GLY A 184 -9.88 1.66 -25.58
N HIS A 185 -9.16 2.17 -24.57
CA HIS A 185 -9.51 3.39 -23.81
C HIS A 185 -8.68 4.64 -24.19
N LEU A 186 -7.77 4.57 -25.17
CA LEU A 186 -6.96 5.69 -25.68
C LEU A 186 -6.83 5.62 -27.21
#